data_3eac5a0b2d8b265c21fbdce139ed2b3d
#
_entry.id   3eac5a0b2d8b265c21fbdce139ed2b3d
#
_cell.length_a   1.000
_cell.length_b   1.000
_cell.length_c   1.000
_cell.angle_alpha   90.00
_cell.angle_beta   90.00
_cell.angle_gamma   90.00
#
_symmetry.space_group_name_H-M   'P 1'
#
loop_
_entity.id
_entity.type
_entity.pdbx_description
1 polymer ?
#
loop_
_entity_poly.entity_id
_entity_poly.type
_entity_poly.pdbx_seq_one_letter_code
_entity_poly.pdbx_strand_id
1 'polypeptide(L)'
;MIHLDRQDRPAVERETQDPLIHHPRARRRRGGRLFAVGGLLLLAGGLSLGEWGYHSRQQAVMTIAKQERDFVPSLRVATVTPSPGITSLTLPGTTAAFAAANIYARATGYIAKRNVDIGDHVKAGDLLAELAVPELDDQISQNEAALTQFEASLQQAQANSGLAQVTWDRDRPLVKEGWATEQQGTVDMQTLKAQEAAVAVAQHNVAAQENLLKQLRQNRNYALVVAPFNGVITHRNVDVGSLVQGNATSGTFMFEIMQEDVICVWVYVPQNAAFGVAPGVDAIARVPELPDREFPGKVTRIADAQQSDTRTLLTEIDLPNPDGALRSGLYCTVEFKIPHTSRSLVVPADAIIFNRNGLQVAVVNDGKAEIRKVSVTRDMGTQVEVEGGVKPGDRVILNPPVNLREGGNVRVAAQ
;
A
#
# COMPACT_ATOMS: atom_id res chain seq x y z
N MET A 1 25.67 -42.61 -16.56
CA MET A 1 26.52 -43.36 -15.63
C MET A 1 25.62 -43.97 -14.59
N ILE A 2 25.42 -45.25 -14.76
CA ILE A 2 25.48 -46.35 -13.77
C ILE A 2 24.21 -46.40 -12.89
N HIS A 3 23.46 -47.38 -12.86
CA HIS A 3 23.23 -48.81 -13.15
C HIS A 3 22.02 -49.18 -12.30
N LEU A 4 20.92 -49.71 -12.84
CA LEU A 4 20.59 -51.14 -12.94
C LEU A 4 20.75 -51.95 -11.64
N ASP A 5 19.60 -52.48 -11.12
CA ASP A 5 19.37 -53.92 -10.95
C ASP A 5 17.92 -54.13 -10.52
N ARG A 6 17.22 -54.88 -11.01
CA ARG A 6 16.65 -56.15 -11.48
C ARG A 6 16.88 -57.28 -10.49
N GLN A 7 15.83 -58.09 -10.37
CA GLN A 7 15.68 -59.45 -9.86
C GLN A 7 14.88 -59.52 -8.56
N ASP A 8 13.93 -60.46 -8.30
CA ASP A 8 13.58 -61.69 -8.99
C ASP A 8 12.19 -62.14 -8.48
N ARG A 9 11.46 -62.85 -9.34
CA ARG A 9 10.38 -63.76 -8.94
C ARG A 9 11.01 -65.14 -8.59
N PRO A 10 10.31 -65.96 -7.80
CA PRO A 10 10.02 -67.30 -8.40
C PRO A 10 8.58 -67.75 -8.24
N ALA A 11 8.17 -68.41 -9.25
CA ALA A 11 7.05 -69.36 -9.32
C ALA A 11 7.51 -70.77 -8.96
N VAL A 12 6.67 -71.52 -8.34
CA VAL A 12 6.73 -73.03 -8.24
C VAL A 12 5.36 -73.44 -7.69
N GLU A 13 4.62 -74.33 -8.08
CA GLU A 13 4.61 -75.51 -8.95
C GLU A 13 3.39 -76.34 -8.56
N ARG A 14 2.74 -76.89 -9.54
CA ARG A 14 1.61 -77.83 -9.38
C ARG A 14 2.11 -79.15 -8.91
N GLU A 15 1.38 -79.78 -8.06
CA GLU A 15 1.48 -81.28 -8.02
C GLU A 15 0.06 -81.86 -7.85
N THR A 16 -0.28 -82.56 -8.85
CA THR A 16 -1.34 -83.56 -8.96
C THR A 16 -0.99 -84.87 -8.29
N GLN A 17 -1.87 -85.42 -7.50
CA GLN A 17 -1.92 -86.82 -7.33
C GLN A 17 -3.30 -87.32 -6.93
N ASP A 18 -3.94 -88.00 -7.89
CA ASP A 18 -4.89 -89.06 -7.62
C ASP A 18 -4.14 -90.30 -7.19
N PRO A 19 -4.63 -91.17 -6.35
CA PRO A 19 -5.07 -92.43 -6.88
C PRO A 19 -6.23 -93.15 -6.18
N LEU A 20 -6.95 -93.86 -7.00
CA LEU A 20 -7.45 -95.23 -6.83
C LEU A 20 -8.65 -95.56 -5.92
N ILE A 21 -9.65 -95.83 -6.63
CA ILE A 21 -10.78 -96.77 -6.54
C ILE A 21 -10.56 -97.98 -5.57
N HIS A 22 -11.47 -98.14 -4.63
CA HIS A 22 -11.84 -99.44 -4.11
C HIS A 22 -13.31 -99.50 -3.78
N HIS A 23 -14.06 -100.34 -4.54
CA HIS A 23 -15.34 -100.87 -4.15
C HIS A 23 -15.23 -102.05 -3.20
N PRO A 24 -16.20 -102.23 -2.31
CA PRO A 24 -16.80 -103.51 -2.15
C PRO A 24 -18.33 -103.53 -2.07
N ARG A 25 -18.83 -104.60 -2.52
CA ARG A 25 -20.16 -105.10 -2.76
C ARG A 25 -21.20 -104.90 -1.69
N ALA A 26 -22.42 -104.71 -2.24
CA ALA A 26 -23.70 -104.62 -1.60
C ALA A 26 -24.03 -105.76 -0.60
N ARG A 27 -24.68 -105.35 0.50
CA ARG A 27 -25.54 -106.22 1.30
C ARG A 27 -26.91 -105.58 1.52
N ARG A 28 -27.91 -106.11 0.86
CA ARG A 28 -29.31 -105.82 0.92
C ARG A 28 -29.85 -106.09 2.34
N ARG A 29 -30.39 -105.05 3.04
CA ARG A 29 -31.29 -105.26 4.18
C ARG A 29 -32.54 -104.39 4.02
N ARG A 30 -33.64 -105.07 4.02
CA ARG A 30 -35.01 -104.50 4.00
C ARG A 30 -35.30 -103.75 5.33
N GLY A 31 -35.58 -102.45 5.30
CA GLY A 31 -35.94 -101.59 6.45
C GLY A 31 -36.13 -100.15 6.05
N GLY A 32 -36.51 -99.89 4.78
CA GLY A 32 -36.39 -98.60 4.20
C GLY A 32 -37.66 -97.74 4.12
N ARG A 33 -38.83 -98.15 4.62
CA ARG A 33 -40.05 -97.33 4.41
C ARG A 33 -40.42 -96.42 5.56
N LEU A 34 -39.96 -96.66 6.77
CA LEU A 34 -40.20 -95.76 7.91
C LEU A 34 -39.15 -94.64 8.01
N PHE A 35 -37.91 -94.80 7.56
CA PHE A 35 -36.86 -93.75 7.52
C PHE A 35 -37.08 -92.75 6.39
N ALA A 36 -37.70 -93.17 5.28
CA ALA A 36 -37.96 -92.25 4.17
C ALA A 36 -39.03 -91.23 4.51
N VAL A 37 -40.08 -91.58 5.27
CA VAL A 37 -41.12 -90.67 5.71
C VAL A 37 -40.62 -89.70 6.79
N GLY A 38 -39.76 -90.14 7.72
CA GLY A 38 -39.14 -89.27 8.71
C GLY A 38 -38.17 -88.27 8.10
N GLY A 39 -37.39 -88.70 7.09
CA GLY A 39 -36.49 -87.80 6.34
C GLY A 39 -37.21 -86.71 5.53
N LEU A 40 -38.37 -87.10 4.96
CA LEU A 40 -39.17 -86.16 4.17
C LEU A 40 -39.83 -85.10 5.08
N LEU A 41 -40.27 -85.46 6.28
CA LEU A 41 -40.82 -84.55 7.27
C LEU A 41 -39.75 -83.59 7.85
N LEU A 42 -38.53 -84.14 8.06
CA LEU A 42 -37.37 -83.30 8.49
C LEU A 42 -36.94 -82.29 7.39
N LEU A 43 -36.96 -82.73 6.12
CA LEU A 43 -36.68 -81.84 4.99
C LEU A 43 -37.80 -80.83 4.78
N ALA A 44 -39.05 -81.19 4.90
CA ALA A 44 -40.17 -80.27 4.85
C ALA A 44 -40.15 -79.26 6.01
N GLY A 45 -39.84 -79.73 7.23
CA GLY A 45 -39.67 -78.88 8.39
C GLY A 45 -38.46 -77.94 8.27
N GLY A 46 -37.35 -78.42 7.72
CA GLY A 46 -36.16 -77.64 7.46
C GLY A 46 -36.38 -76.56 6.36
N LEU A 47 -37.11 -76.92 5.30
CA LEU A 47 -37.49 -75.97 4.25
C LEU A 47 -38.46 -74.91 4.75
N SER A 48 -39.47 -75.30 5.55
CA SER A 48 -40.43 -74.33 6.09
C SER A 48 -39.79 -73.42 7.13
N LEU A 49 -38.86 -73.90 7.95
CA LEU A 49 -38.06 -73.07 8.85
C LEU A 49 -37.10 -72.15 8.09
N GLY A 50 -36.51 -72.65 6.99
CA GLY A 50 -35.68 -71.86 6.09
C GLY A 50 -36.46 -70.74 5.39
N GLU A 51 -37.62 -71.07 4.85
CA GLU A 51 -38.50 -70.09 4.22
C GLU A 51 -39.03 -69.06 5.22
N TRP A 52 -39.40 -69.48 6.43
CA TRP A 52 -39.82 -68.55 7.48
C TRP A 52 -38.62 -67.65 7.94
N GLY A 53 -37.46 -68.22 8.09
CA GLY A 53 -36.24 -67.46 8.39
C GLY A 53 -35.83 -66.50 7.28
N TYR A 54 -36.04 -66.86 6.01
CA TYR A 54 -35.79 -65.99 4.86
C TYR A 54 -36.82 -64.84 4.80
N HIS A 55 -38.11 -65.14 4.96
CA HIS A 55 -39.17 -64.13 4.97
C HIS A 55 -39.04 -63.15 6.19
N SER A 56 -38.69 -63.67 7.38
CA SER A 56 -38.50 -62.81 8.53
C SER A 56 -37.29 -61.87 8.39
N ARG A 57 -36.17 -62.36 7.79
CA ARG A 57 -35.04 -61.49 7.47
C ARG A 57 -35.37 -60.47 6.38
N GLN A 58 -36.13 -60.86 5.34
CA GLN A 58 -36.56 -59.90 4.33
C GLN A 58 -37.49 -58.81 4.92
N GLN A 59 -38.42 -59.21 5.82
CA GLN A 59 -39.27 -58.23 6.51
C GLN A 59 -38.47 -57.33 7.44
N ALA A 60 -37.46 -57.85 8.15
CA ALA A 60 -36.60 -57.02 8.99
C ALA A 60 -35.74 -56.05 8.15
N VAL A 61 -35.20 -56.48 7.01
CA VAL A 61 -34.48 -55.62 6.07
C VAL A 61 -35.40 -54.55 5.48
N MET A 62 -36.62 -54.92 5.11
CA MET A 62 -37.61 -53.98 4.58
C MET A 62 -38.10 -52.98 5.62
N THR A 63 -38.24 -53.40 6.88
CA THR A 63 -38.58 -52.47 7.98
C THR A 63 -37.48 -51.52 8.31
N ILE A 64 -36.23 -51.99 8.38
CA ILE A 64 -35.05 -51.14 8.55
C ILE A 64 -34.89 -50.18 7.38
N ALA A 65 -35.06 -50.67 6.14
CA ALA A 65 -35.01 -49.81 4.95
C ALA A 65 -36.15 -48.76 4.89
N LYS A 66 -37.31 -49.10 5.41
CA LYS A 66 -38.42 -48.13 5.59
C LYS A 66 -38.11 -47.13 6.70
N GLN A 67 -37.63 -47.59 7.84
CA GLN A 67 -37.24 -46.72 8.95
C GLN A 67 -36.13 -45.75 8.57
N GLU A 68 -35.13 -46.20 7.81
CA GLU A 68 -34.09 -45.31 7.27
C GLU A 68 -34.65 -44.33 6.21
N ARG A 69 -35.66 -44.76 5.44
CA ARG A 69 -36.27 -43.93 4.41
C ARG A 69 -37.17 -42.84 4.99
N ASP A 70 -37.84 -43.12 6.12
CA ASP A 70 -38.76 -42.23 6.80
C ASP A 70 -38.07 -41.43 7.92
N PHE A 71 -36.74 -41.64 8.14
CA PHE A 71 -35.96 -40.90 9.10
C PHE A 71 -35.77 -39.44 8.64
N VAL A 72 -36.43 -38.51 9.31
CA VAL A 72 -36.24 -37.07 9.10
C VAL A 72 -35.17 -36.56 10.04
N PRO A 73 -33.95 -36.30 9.53
CA PRO A 73 -32.86 -35.82 10.37
C PRO A 73 -33.20 -34.41 10.93
N SER A 74 -32.94 -34.20 12.21
CA SER A 74 -32.98 -32.88 12.81
C SER A 74 -31.62 -32.22 12.61
N LEU A 75 -31.59 -31.11 11.88
CA LEU A 75 -30.35 -30.46 11.46
C LEU A 75 -30.31 -29.02 11.96
N ARG A 76 -29.14 -28.58 12.39
CA ARG A 76 -28.92 -27.18 12.73
C ARG A 76 -28.83 -26.36 11.45
N VAL A 77 -29.34 -25.14 11.52
CA VAL A 77 -29.32 -24.20 10.40
C VAL A 77 -28.73 -22.87 10.83
N ALA A 78 -28.11 -22.16 9.88
CA ALA A 78 -27.72 -20.78 10.03
C ALA A 78 -28.43 -19.93 8.98
N THR A 79 -28.69 -18.68 9.31
CA THR A 79 -29.28 -17.73 8.38
C THR A 79 -28.21 -17.07 7.53
N VAL A 80 -28.45 -17.02 6.22
CA VAL A 80 -27.58 -16.32 5.28
C VAL A 80 -27.73 -14.81 5.48
N THR A 81 -26.62 -14.14 5.73
CA THR A 81 -26.59 -12.69 5.93
C THR A 81 -25.84 -11.99 4.80
N PRO A 82 -26.16 -10.74 4.49
CA PRO A 82 -25.36 -9.95 3.57
C PRO A 82 -23.94 -9.77 4.12
N SER A 83 -22.94 -9.78 3.24
CA SER A 83 -21.58 -9.40 3.61
C SER A 83 -21.57 -7.95 4.13
N PRO A 84 -20.78 -7.63 5.16
CA PRO A 84 -20.69 -6.27 5.70
C PRO A 84 -20.20 -5.23 4.69
N GLY A 85 -19.81 -5.62 3.48
CA GLY A 85 -19.36 -4.70 2.43
C GLY A 85 -18.03 -4.02 2.71
N ILE A 86 -17.34 -4.45 3.75
CA ILE A 86 -15.99 -3.95 4.13
C ILE A 86 -15.06 -5.14 4.29
N THR A 87 -13.90 -5.01 3.69
CA THR A 87 -12.81 -5.97 3.85
C THR A 87 -11.70 -5.34 4.65
N SER A 88 -11.28 -5.98 5.72
CA SER A 88 -10.07 -5.59 6.45
C SER A 88 -8.84 -6.22 5.80
N LEU A 89 -7.87 -5.39 5.48
CA LEU A 89 -6.56 -5.78 5.00
C LEU A 89 -5.50 -5.23 5.95
N THR A 90 -4.75 -6.11 6.59
CA THR A 90 -3.70 -5.72 7.54
C THR A 90 -2.34 -5.89 6.91
N LEU A 91 -1.54 -4.82 6.86
CA LEU A 91 -0.23 -4.78 6.26
C LEU A 91 0.77 -4.06 7.17
N PRO A 92 2.07 -4.41 7.07
CA PRO A 92 3.12 -3.66 7.72
C PRO A 92 3.31 -2.30 7.07
N GLY A 93 3.64 -1.30 7.87
CA GLY A 93 3.97 0.05 7.44
C GLY A 93 5.13 0.64 8.23
N THR A 94 5.64 1.73 7.74
CA THR A 94 6.68 2.52 8.41
C THR A 94 6.23 3.96 8.47
N THR A 95 6.34 4.57 9.64
CA THR A 95 6.05 5.99 9.82
C THR A 95 7.16 6.84 9.22
N ALA A 96 6.80 7.96 8.64
CA ALA A 96 7.71 8.96 8.09
C ALA A 96 7.21 10.36 8.48
N ALA A 97 8.10 11.32 8.55
CA ALA A 97 7.72 12.71 8.71
C ALA A 97 6.91 13.19 7.49
N PHE A 98 5.95 14.09 7.71
CA PHE A 98 5.19 14.72 6.62
C PHE A 98 6.09 15.47 5.64
N ALA A 99 7.09 16.17 6.17
CA ALA A 99 8.16 16.78 5.41
C ALA A 99 9.48 16.63 6.17
N ALA A 100 10.56 16.35 5.43
CA ALA A 100 11.91 16.33 5.97
C ALA A 100 12.82 17.15 5.07
N ALA A 101 13.67 17.97 5.65
CA ALA A 101 14.64 18.77 4.92
C ALA A 101 16.02 18.73 5.57
N ASN A 102 16.99 18.39 4.76
CA ASN A 102 18.40 18.53 5.10
C ASN A 102 18.85 19.96 4.77
N ILE A 103 19.26 20.72 5.78
CA ILE A 103 19.71 22.10 5.67
C ILE A 103 21.22 22.10 5.46
N TYR A 104 21.62 22.63 4.32
CA TYR A 104 23.02 22.75 3.93
C TYR A 104 23.47 24.21 3.96
N ALA A 105 24.75 24.45 4.28
CA ALA A 105 25.34 25.77 4.15
C ALA A 105 25.30 26.23 2.69
N ARG A 106 24.91 27.49 2.47
CA ARG A 106 24.88 28.17 1.15
C ARG A 106 25.95 29.28 1.06
N ALA A 107 26.51 29.70 2.19
CA ALA A 107 27.67 30.57 2.26
C ALA A 107 28.81 29.87 2.95
N THR A 108 30.04 30.21 2.59
CA THR A 108 31.26 29.71 3.25
C THR A 108 31.65 30.65 4.37
N GLY A 109 31.88 30.10 5.56
CA GLY A 109 32.24 30.87 6.74
C GLY A 109 32.30 30.03 8.00
N TYR A 110 32.47 30.65 9.15
CA TYR A 110 32.45 29.99 10.44
C TYR A 110 31.12 30.17 11.14
N ILE A 111 30.64 29.15 11.86
CA ILE A 111 29.46 29.30 12.71
C ILE A 111 29.76 30.30 13.83
N ALA A 112 29.23 31.50 13.74
CA ALA A 112 29.34 32.52 14.77
C ALA A 112 28.38 32.26 15.94
N LYS A 113 27.14 31.86 15.62
CA LYS A 113 26.12 31.60 16.60
C LYS A 113 25.21 30.45 16.14
N ARG A 114 24.83 29.61 17.07
CA ARG A 114 23.83 28.55 16.90
C ARG A 114 22.69 28.81 17.87
N ASN A 115 21.47 28.89 17.34
CA ASN A 115 20.29 29.26 18.13
C ASN A 115 19.41 28.05 18.47
N VAL A 116 19.67 26.89 17.87
CA VAL A 116 18.84 25.68 18.03
C VAL A 116 19.68 24.46 18.31
N ASP A 117 19.09 23.45 18.95
CA ASP A 117 19.70 22.15 19.20
C ASP A 117 18.75 21.01 18.82
N ILE A 118 19.23 19.76 18.92
CA ILE A 118 18.44 18.56 18.66
C ILE A 118 17.24 18.54 19.61
N GLY A 119 16.03 18.32 19.06
CA GLY A 119 14.79 18.30 19.81
C GLY A 119 14.07 19.66 19.88
N ASP A 120 14.70 20.75 19.43
CA ASP A 120 14.06 22.05 19.43
C ASP A 120 12.99 22.16 18.36
N HIS A 121 11.85 22.76 18.72
CA HIS A 121 10.77 23.08 17.81
C HIS A 121 11.02 24.45 17.16
N VAL A 122 11.00 24.49 15.85
CA VAL A 122 11.23 25.68 15.05
C VAL A 122 10.04 25.99 14.16
N LYS A 123 9.85 27.29 13.87
CA LYS A 123 8.86 27.78 12.90
C LYS A 123 9.55 28.19 11.61
N ALA A 124 8.79 28.19 10.52
CA ALA A 124 9.27 28.70 9.25
C ALA A 124 9.81 30.13 9.40
N GLY A 125 11.07 30.33 8.96
CA GLY A 125 11.78 31.60 9.09
C GLY A 125 12.60 31.78 10.38
N ASP A 126 12.50 30.89 11.36
CA ASP A 126 13.33 30.95 12.56
C ASP A 126 14.81 30.80 12.21
N LEU A 127 15.66 31.62 12.86
CA LEU A 127 17.09 31.62 12.65
C LEU A 127 17.73 30.46 13.39
N LEU A 128 18.25 29.48 12.64
CA LEU A 128 18.90 28.28 13.17
C LEU A 128 20.37 28.54 13.54
N ALA A 129 21.09 29.19 12.65
CA ALA A 129 22.49 29.55 12.84
C ALA A 129 22.86 30.81 12.07
N GLU A 130 23.89 31.50 12.54
CA GLU A 130 24.51 32.66 11.91
C GLU A 130 25.96 32.34 11.57
N LEU A 131 26.36 32.60 10.32
CA LEU A 131 27.74 32.44 9.86
C LEU A 131 28.45 33.78 9.89
N ALA A 132 29.66 33.81 10.39
CA ALA A 132 30.60 34.89 10.16
C ALA A 132 31.22 34.73 8.77
N VAL A 133 31.05 35.72 7.92
CA VAL A 133 31.54 35.75 6.53
C VAL A 133 32.34 37.01 6.22
N PRO A 134 33.45 37.27 6.97
CA PRO A 134 34.18 38.52 6.91
C PRO A 134 34.70 38.84 5.50
N GLU A 135 35.13 37.83 4.73
CA GLU A 135 35.64 38.04 3.38
C GLU A 135 34.52 38.55 2.43
N LEU A 136 33.27 38.13 2.65
CA LEU A 136 32.13 38.61 1.87
C LEU A 136 31.72 40.02 2.28
N ASP A 137 31.77 40.34 3.57
CA ASP A 137 31.50 41.69 4.08
C ASP A 137 32.56 42.70 3.53
N ASP A 138 33.85 42.30 3.47
CA ASP A 138 34.92 43.12 2.84
C ASP A 138 34.66 43.30 1.34
N GLN A 139 34.25 42.26 0.61
CA GLN A 139 33.89 42.36 -0.80
C GLN A 139 32.73 43.32 -1.03
N ILE A 140 31.68 43.28 -0.18
CA ILE A 140 30.56 44.20 -0.25
C ILE A 140 31.06 45.66 -0.07
N SER A 141 31.88 45.91 0.97
CA SER A 141 32.42 47.22 1.24
C SER A 141 33.27 47.77 0.08
N GLN A 142 34.11 46.95 -0.52
CA GLN A 142 34.90 47.33 -1.72
C GLN A 142 34.02 47.67 -2.91
N ASN A 143 32.97 46.91 -3.15
CA ASN A 143 32.05 47.15 -4.26
C ASN A 143 31.10 48.35 -4.01
N GLU A 144 30.80 48.66 -2.77
CA GLU A 144 30.09 49.89 -2.41
C GLU A 144 30.94 51.16 -2.72
N ALA A 145 32.26 51.08 -2.42
CA ALA A 145 33.18 52.17 -2.79
C ALA A 145 33.29 52.31 -4.34
N ALA A 146 33.35 51.19 -5.06
CA ALA A 146 33.34 51.19 -6.51
C ALA A 146 32.05 51.78 -7.10
N LEU A 147 30.87 51.52 -6.51
CA LEU A 147 29.60 52.13 -6.90
C LEU A 147 29.65 53.62 -6.77
N THR A 148 30.14 54.15 -5.63
CA THR A 148 30.28 55.62 -5.43
C THR A 148 31.20 56.23 -6.49
N GLN A 149 32.26 55.54 -6.94
CA GLN A 149 33.12 56.01 -8.02
C GLN A 149 32.37 56.06 -9.38
N PHE A 150 31.56 55.04 -9.72
CA PHE A 150 30.79 55.04 -10.94
C PHE A 150 29.68 56.10 -10.91
N GLU A 151 29.01 56.34 -9.78
CA GLU A 151 28.05 57.43 -9.59
C GLU A 151 28.71 58.79 -9.81
N ALA A 152 29.90 59.03 -9.26
CA ALA A 152 30.65 60.25 -9.51
C ALA A 152 31.01 60.45 -11.02
N SER A 153 31.38 59.32 -11.69
CA SER A 153 31.68 59.33 -13.13
C SER A 153 30.40 59.65 -13.94
N LEU A 154 29.24 59.15 -13.53
CA LEU A 154 27.96 59.45 -14.14
C LEU A 154 27.62 60.96 -13.98
N GLN A 155 27.80 61.48 -12.77
CA GLN A 155 27.60 62.92 -12.51
C GLN A 155 28.48 63.80 -13.39
N GLN A 156 29.78 63.41 -13.57
CA GLN A 156 30.69 64.13 -14.48
C GLN A 156 30.20 64.05 -15.93
N ALA A 157 29.79 62.88 -16.42
CA ALA A 157 29.25 62.71 -17.79
C ALA A 157 27.97 63.53 -18.01
N GLN A 158 27.10 63.59 -17.01
CA GLN A 158 25.87 64.41 -17.03
C GLN A 158 26.20 65.92 -17.10
N ALA A 159 27.19 66.39 -16.32
CA ALA A 159 27.63 67.78 -16.38
C ALA A 159 28.19 68.13 -17.75
N ASN A 160 29.02 67.26 -18.36
CA ASN A 160 29.58 67.48 -19.70
C ASN A 160 28.49 67.48 -20.78
N SER A 161 27.52 66.57 -20.68
CA SER A 161 26.36 66.53 -21.59
C SER A 161 25.51 67.80 -21.46
N GLY A 162 25.26 68.22 -20.23
CA GLY A 162 24.56 69.48 -19.97
C GLY A 162 25.25 70.71 -20.58
N LEU A 163 26.58 70.80 -20.47
CA LEU A 163 27.39 71.83 -21.13
C LEU A 163 27.25 71.78 -22.66
N ALA A 164 27.38 70.59 -23.26
CA ALA A 164 27.23 70.41 -24.69
C ALA A 164 25.81 70.76 -25.18
N GLN A 165 24.79 70.42 -24.41
CA GLN A 165 23.38 70.79 -24.70
C GLN A 165 23.20 72.29 -24.72
N VAL A 166 23.66 73.01 -23.69
CA VAL A 166 23.57 74.48 -23.62
C VAL A 166 24.35 75.14 -24.77
N THR A 167 25.51 74.61 -25.16
CA THR A 167 26.28 75.11 -26.31
C THR A 167 25.49 74.93 -27.61
N TRP A 168 24.97 73.75 -27.88
CA TRP A 168 24.16 73.47 -29.06
C TRP A 168 22.90 74.33 -29.13
N ASP A 169 22.15 74.52 -28.03
CA ASP A 169 20.94 75.27 -27.96
C ASP A 169 21.21 76.76 -28.22
N ARG A 170 22.37 77.27 -27.82
CA ARG A 170 22.80 78.61 -28.08
C ARG A 170 23.22 78.76 -29.56
N ASP A 171 24.00 77.89 -30.13
CA ASP A 171 24.65 78.07 -31.43
C ASP A 171 23.77 77.62 -32.61
N ARG A 172 22.80 76.74 -32.37
CA ARG A 172 21.79 76.26 -33.38
C ARG A 172 21.02 77.41 -34.04
N PRO A 173 20.43 78.43 -33.37
CA PRO A 173 19.76 79.55 -34.01
C PRO A 173 20.74 80.46 -34.82
N LEU A 174 21.99 80.68 -34.31
CA LEU A 174 23.03 81.44 -34.98
C LEU A 174 23.45 80.86 -36.31
N VAL A 175 23.54 79.49 -36.40
CA VAL A 175 23.76 78.78 -37.63
C VAL A 175 22.60 78.97 -38.63
N LYS A 176 21.39 78.95 -38.14
CA LYS A 176 20.17 79.07 -38.92
C LYS A 176 20.00 80.50 -39.55
N GLU A 177 20.49 81.52 -38.82
CA GLU A 177 20.53 82.92 -39.23
C GLU A 177 21.76 83.33 -40.06
N GLY A 178 22.70 82.40 -40.24
CA GLY A 178 23.93 82.61 -41.01
C GLY A 178 25.07 83.33 -40.26
N TRP A 179 24.94 83.49 -38.92
CA TRP A 179 25.95 84.09 -38.03
C TRP A 179 27.02 83.11 -37.59
N ALA A 180 26.81 81.82 -37.69
CA ALA A 180 27.77 80.79 -37.47
C ALA A 180 27.83 79.83 -38.66
N THR A 181 28.96 79.10 -38.83
CA THR A 181 29.16 78.18 -39.97
C THR A 181 28.36 76.90 -39.80
N GLU A 182 27.91 76.21 -40.87
CA GLU A 182 27.26 74.95 -40.83
C GLU A 182 28.20 73.85 -40.27
N GLN A 183 29.49 73.98 -40.49
CA GLN A 183 30.50 73.08 -39.92
C GLN A 183 30.48 73.18 -38.39
N GLN A 184 30.43 74.36 -37.81
CA GLN A 184 30.36 74.53 -36.35
C GLN A 184 29.10 73.89 -35.79
N GLY A 185 27.94 74.14 -36.39
CA GLY A 185 26.70 73.50 -35.95
C GLY A 185 26.71 71.97 -36.02
N THR A 186 27.39 71.45 -37.04
CA THR A 186 27.56 69.97 -37.15
C THR A 186 28.45 69.41 -36.02
N VAL A 187 29.56 70.10 -35.69
CA VAL A 187 30.46 69.72 -34.60
C VAL A 187 29.76 69.76 -33.27
N ASP A 188 29.00 70.82 -32.99
CA ASP A 188 28.30 70.97 -31.71
C ASP A 188 27.21 69.90 -31.54
N MET A 189 26.45 69.61 -32.62
CA MET A 189 25.46 68.55 -32.62
C MET A 189 26.10 67.16 -32.36
N GLN A 190 27.23 66.88 -33.04
CA GLN A 190 27.96 65.58 -32.87
C GLN A 190 28.59 65.49 -31.48
N THR A 191 29.08 66.59 -30.93
CA THR A 191 29.62 66.65 -29.55
C THR A 191 28.50 66.35 -28.54
N LEU A 192 27.32 66.94 -28.69
CA LEU A 192 26.16 66.67 -27.85
C LEU A 192 25.82 65.17 -27.88
N LYS A 193 25.67 64.59 -29.08
CA LYS A 193 25.39 63.15 -29.20
C LYS A 193 26.47 62.28 -28.56
N ALA A 194 27.73 62.64 -28.72
CA ALA A 194 28.82 61.93 -28.07
C ALA A 194 28.75 61.97 -26.53
N GLN A 195 28.40 63.14 -25.96
CA GLN A 195 28.24 63.29 -24.50
C GLN A 195 26.98 62.59 -23.99
N GLU A 196 25.89 62.61 -24.73
CA GLU A 196 24.71 61.80 -24.40
C GLU A 196 25.00 60.30 -24.39
N ALA A 197 25.75 59.83 -25.38
CA ALA A 197 26.22 58.43 -25.41
C ALA A 197 27.14 58.10 -24.20
N ALA A 198 28.03 59.05 -23.79
CA ALA A 198 28.88 58.88 -22.61
C ALA A 198 28.02 58.80 -21.31
N VAL A 199 26.96 59.58 -21.19
CA VAL A 199 25.99 59.44 -20.06
C VAL A 199 25.37 58.04 -20.06
N ALA A 200 24.89 57.55 -21.20
CA ALA A 200 24.32 56.24 -21.30
C ALA A 200 25.31 55.11 -20.86
N VAL A 201 26.55 55.19 -21.29
CA VAL A 201 27.63 54.27 -20.85
C VAL A 201 27.84 54.32 -19.33
N ALA A 202 27.94 55.52 -18.77
CA ALA A 202 28.10 55.68 -17.33
C ALA A 202 26.90 55.18 -16.53
N GLN A 203 25.67 55.37 -17.01
CA GLN A 203 24.45 54.82 -16.42
C GLN A 203 24.49 53.27 -16.40
N HIS A 204 24.85 52.65 -17.49
CA HIS A 204 24.98 51.18 -17.57
C HIS A 204 26.05 50.63 -16.65
N ASN A 205 27.16 51.38 -16.45
CA ASN A 205 28.21 50.98 -15.50
C ASN A 205 27.68 51.02 -14.04
N VAL A 206 26.95 52.03 -13.67
CA VAL A 206 26.26 52.14 -12.35
C VAL A 206 25.33 50.94 -12.18
N ALA A 207 24.42 50.70 -13.15
CA ALA A 207 23.47 49.58 -13.09
C ALA A 207 24.14 48.21 -13.01
N ALA A 208 25.24 48.01 -13.71
CA ALA A 208 26.03 46.77 -13.61
C ALA A 208 26.62 46.58 -12.21
N GLN A 209 27.16 47.64 -11.60
CA GLN A 209 27.75 47.59 -10.26
C GLN A 209 26.66 47.37 -9.18
N GLU A 210 25.49 48.00 -9.31
CA GLU A 210 24.33 47.79 -8.43
C GLU A 210 23.88 46.32 -8.47
N ASN A 211 23.82 45.71 -9.66
CA ASN A 211 23.46 44.30 -9.82
C ASN A 211 24.52 43.36 -9.15
N LEU A 212 25.78 43.69 -9.27
CA LEU A 212 26.85 42.94 -8.58
C LEU A 212 26.69 43.06 -7.06
N LEU A 213 26.48 44.23 -6.52
CA LEU A 213 26.20 44.43 -5.09
C LEU A 213 24.98 43.71 -4.62
N LYS A 214 23.88 43.71 -5.40
CA LYS A 214 22.68 42.94 -5.09
C LYS A 214 22.98 41.45 -4.98
N GLN A 215 23.79 40.90 -5.88
CA GLN A 215 24.23 39.50 -5.83
C GLN A 215 25.07 39.21 -4.57
N LEU A 216 26.01 40.04 -4.23
CA LEU A 216 26.88 39.89 -3.03
C LEU A 216 26.04 39.96 -1.74
N ARG A 217 25.12 40.92 -1.64
CA ARG A 217 24.19 41.03 -0.51
C ARG A 217 23.26 39.84 -0.39
N GLN A 218 22.79 39.27 -1.53
CA GLN A 218 22.04 38.03 -1.53
C GLN A 218 22.88 36.86 -0.99
N ASN A 219 24.15 36.76 -1.40
CA ASN A 219 25.04 35.73 -0.88
C ASN A 219 25.27 35.91 0.63
N ARG A 220 25.39 37.17 1.11
CA ARG A 220 25.48 37.47 2.54
C ARG A 220 24.23 37.03 3.32
N ASN A 221 23.07 37.19 2.74
CA ASN A 221 21.81 36.73 3.38
C ASN A 221 21.80 35.22 3.60
N TYR A 222 22.53 34.43 2.80
CA TYR A 222 22.68 32.98 3.03
C TYR A 222 23.55 32.64 4.24
N ALA A 223 24.24 33.63 4.84
CA ALA A 223 24.90 33.44 6.12
C ALA A 223 23.92 33.34 7.29
N LEU A 224 22.67 33.77 7.11
CA LEU A 224 21.57 33.56 8.04
C LEU A 224 20.84 32.29 7.64
N VAL A 225 21.06 31.21 8.36
CA VAL A 225 20.46 29.89 8.09
C VAL A 225 19.11 29.83 8.78
N VAL A 226 18.03 29.73 8.03
CA VAL A 226 16.66 29.75 8.53
C VAL A 226 15.90 28.46 8.24
N ALA A 227 14.90 28.15 9.07
CA ALA A 227 14.03 27.00 8.89
C ALA A 227 13.08 27.22 7.68
N PRO A 228 12.94 26.25 6.76
CA PRO A 228 12.06 26.36 5.59
C PRO A 228 10.59 26.13 5.94
N PHE A 229 10.27 25.38 6.99
CA PHE A 229 8.93 25.06 7.48
C PHE A 229 8.95 24.81 9.00
N ASN A 230 7.79 24.66 9.59
CA ASN A 230 7.63 24.32 11.02
C ASN A 230 8.01 22.87 11.24
N GLY A 231 8.81 22.58 12.26
CA GLY A 231 9.23 21.21 12.55
C GLY A 231 10.13 21.12 13.78
N VAL A 232 10.75 19.97 13.92
CA VAL A 232 11.69 19.64 14.99
C VAL A 232 13.06 19.38 14.40
N ILE A 233 14.11 19.85 15.05
CA ILE A 233 15.50 19.55 14.68
C ILE A 233 15.81 18.11 15.10
N THR A 234 16.01 17.22 14.14
CA THR A 234 16.31 15.80 14.41
C THR A 234 17.81 15.50 14.38
N HIS A 235 18.56 16.21 13.55
CA HIS A 235 20.02 16.08 13.46
C HIS A 235 20.70 17.43 13.45
N ARG A 236 21.88 17.47 14.08
CA ARG A 236 22.78 18.61 14.10
C ARG A 236 24.20 18.11 13.82
N ASN A 237 24.81 18.67 12.80
CA ASN A 237 26.15 18.27 12.34
C ASN A 237 27.19 19.39 12.45
N VAL A 238 26.83 20.52 13.07
CA VAL A 238 27.70 21.69 13.20
C VAL A 238 27.67 22.27 14.62
N ASP A 239 28.79 22.83 15.05
CA ASP A 239 28.95 23.52 16.30
C ASP A 239 29.51 24.94 16.09
N VAL A 240 29.39 25.81 17.09
CA VAL A 240 29.98 27.16 17.06
C VAL A 240 31.49 27.06 16.83
N GLY A 241 32.00 27.84 15.89
CA GLY A 241 33.39 27.81 15.46
C GLY A 241 33.69 26.81 14.34
N SER A 242 32.74 25.95 13.95
CA SER A 242 32.94 25.06 12.80
C SER A 242 33.02 25.83 11.49
N LEU A 243 33.97 25.49 10.63
CA LEU A 243 34.01 25.96 9.25
C LEU A 243 32.97 25.21 8.42
N VAL A 244 32.12 25.94 7.74
CA VAL A 244 31.14 25.38 6.78
C VAL A 244 31.43 25.94 5.38
N GLN A 245 31.17 25.10 4.37
CA GLN A 245 31.36 25.43 2.97
C GLN A 245 30.03 25.47 2.24
N GLY A 246 29.78 26.60 1.59
CA GLY A 246 28.56 26.83 0.80
C GLY A 246 28.88 26.73 -0.68
N ASN A 247 29.00 25.51 -1.22
CA ASN A 247 29.09 25.34 -2.66
C ASN A 247 27.90 24.55 -3.21
N ALA A 248 27.57 24.77 -4.49
CA ALA A 248 26.39 24.22 -5.13
C ALA A 248 26.36 22.68 -5.23
N THR A 249 27.51 22.01 -5.07
CA THR A 249 27.65 20.58 -5.35
C THR A 249 27.80 19.72 -4.08
N SER A 250 28.29 20.32 -2.98
CA SER A 250 28.56 19.59 -1.73
C SER A 250 28.62 20.54 -0.52
N GLY A 251 27.58 21.33 -0.32
CA GLY A 251 27.48 22.18 0.88
C GLY A 251 27.60 21.35 2.15
N THR A 252 28.17 21.95 3.22
CA THR A 252 28.25 21.30 4.52
C THR A 252 26.83 21.07 5.05
N PHE A 253 26.46 19.82 5.36
CA PHE A 253 25.23 19.48 6.05
C PHE A 253 25.26 20.07 7.46
N MET A 254 24.22 20.82 7.82
CA MET A 254 24.14 21.52 9.10
C MET A 254 23.09 20.95 10.03
N PHE A 255 21.85 20.88 9.57
CA PHE A 255 20.69 20.44 10.35
C PHE A 255 19.76 19.60 9.51
N GLU A 256 19.01 18.71 10.18
CA GLU A 256 17.83 18.08 9.62
C GLU A 256 16.60 18.56 10.39
N ILE A 257 15.57 18.94 9.65
CA ILE A 257 14.28 19.38 10.20
C ILE A 257 13.22 18.43 9.70
N MET A 258 12.41 17.91 10.62
CA MET A 258 11.26 17.05 10.31
C MET A 258 9.97 17.68 10.81
N GLN A 259 8.95 17.65 9.97
CA GLN A 259 7.59 18.04 10.34
C GLN A 259 6.84 16.80 10.81
N GLU A 260 6.44 16.77 12.07
CA GLU A 260 5.83 15.59 12.73
C GLU A 260 4.44 15.88 13.35
N ASP A 261 3.83 17.04 13.11
CA ASP A 261 2.44 17.36 13.47
C ASP A 261 1.42 16.49 12.73
N VAL A 262 1.80 16.04 11.56
CA VAL A 262 1.18 14.95 10.79
C VAL A 262 2.27 13.91 10.51
N ILE A 263 1.96 12.65 10.74
CA ILE A 263 2.84 11.52 10.39
C ILE A 263 2.29 10.83 9.16
N CYS A 264 3.12 10.65 8.17
CA CYS A 264 2.84 9.80 7.02
C CYS A 264 3.16 8.36 7.33
N VAL A 265 2.33 7.43 6.91
CA VAL A 265 2.65 6.00 6.98
C VAL A 265 2.76 5.45 5.57
N TRP A 266 3.90 4.89 5.26
CA TRP A 266 4.15 4.21 3.99
C TRP A 266 3.85 2.73 4.12
N VAL A 267 2.93 2.27 3.27
CA VAL A 267 2.52 0.88 3.21
C VAL A 267 2.67 0.38 1.78
N TYR A 268 3.30 -0.76 1.62
CA TYR A 268 3.47 -1.43 0.33
C TYR A 268 2.35 -2.44 0.13
N VAL A 269 1.31 -2.07 -0.59
CA VAL A 269 0.12 -2.89 -0.84
C VAL A 269 0.40 -3.90 -1.95
N PRO A 270 0.25 -5.21 -1.73
CA PRO A 270 0.43 -6.23 -2.75
C PRO A 270 -0.56 -6.08 -3.92
N GLN A 271 -0.15 -6.49 -5.12
CA GLN A 271 -0.92 -6.36 -6.36
C GLN A 271 -2.35 -6.90 -6.27
N ASN A 272 -2.55 -8.02 -5.58
CA ASN A 272 -3.87 -8.66 -5.44
C ASN A 272 -4.87 -7.84 -4.62
N ALA A 273 -4.40 -6.93 -3.78
CA ALA A 273 -5.22 -6.05 -2.94
C ALA A 273 -5.20 -4.58 -3.42
N ALA A 274 -4.31 -4.23 -4.32
CA ALA A 274 -4.09 -2.84 -4.77
C ALA A 274 -5.33 -2.20 -5.38
N PHE A 275 -6.15 -2.96 -6.12
CA PHE A 275 -7.37 -2.45 -6.76
C PHE A 275 -8.48 -2.04 -5.77
N GLY A 276 -8.41 -2.51 -4.52
CA GLY A 276 -9.38 -2.14 -3.48
C GLY A 276 -8.96 -0.93 -2.65
N VAL A 277 -7.69 -0.53 -2.73
CA VAL A 277 -7.15 0.60 -1.99
C VAL A 277 -7.21 1.85 -2.88
N ALA A 278 -7.90 2.89 -2.41
CA ALA A 278 -8.07 4.14 -3.13
C ALA A 278 -7.92 5.33 -2.16
N PRO A 279 -7.57 6.53 -2.64
CA PRO A 279 -7.60 7.73 -1.82
C PRO A 279 -8.96 7.89 -1.12
N GLY A 280 -8.93 8.21 0.18
CA GLY A 280 -10.12 8.32 1.03
C GLY A 280 -10.51 7.04 1.78
N VAL A 281 -9.89 5.89 1.48
CA VAL A 281 -10.10 4.65 2.26
C VAL A 281 -9.63 4.87 3.69
N ASP A 282 -10.48 4.48 4.66
CA ASP A 282 -10.15 4.57 6.07
C ASP A 282 -9.09 3.51 6.44
N ALA A 283 -8.13 3.92 7.23
CA ALA A 283 -7.06 3.08 7.73
C ALA A 283 -6.83 3.33 9.22
N ILE A 284 -6.44 2.31 9.95
CA ILE A 284 -6.08 2.40 11.37
C ILE A 284 -4.65 1.90 11.51
N ALA A 285 -3.76 2.76 11.96
CA ALA A 285 -2.39 2.37 12.29
C ALA A 285 -2.29 1.99 13.78
N ARG A 286 -1.55 0.92 14.06
CA ARG A 286 -1.21 0.45 15.40
C ARG A 286 0.29 0.29 15.50
N VAL A 287 0.86 0.86 16.55
CA VAL A 287 2.30 0.83 16.84
C VAL A 287 2.51 -0.09 18.05
N PRO A 288 3.40 -1.10 17.96
CA PRO A 288 3.61 -2.06 19.04
C PRO A 288 4.00 -1.43 20.40
N GLU A 289 4.70 -0.30 20.36
CA GLU A 289 5.13 0.46 21.53
C GLU A 289 3.99 1.20 22.25
N LEU A 290 2.83 1.35 21.57
CA LEU A 290 1.63 2.00 22.09
C LEU A 290 0.41 1.09 21.90
N PRO A 291 0.35 -0.07 22.58
CA PRO A 291 -0.63 -1.13 22.30
C PRO A 291 -2.09 -0.70 22.56
N ASP A 292 -2.30 0.26 23.48
CA ASP A 292 -3.64 0.73 23.85
C ASP A 292 -4.12 1.92 23.00
N ARG A 293 -3.34 2.31 21.97
CA ARG A 293 -3.67 3.44 21.11
C ARG A 293 -3.85 3.00 19.66
N GLU A 294 -4.93 3.49 19.07
CA GLU A 294 -5.19 3.39 17.63
C GLU A 294 -5.06 4.79 17.01
N PHE A 295 -4.42 4.83 15.86
CA PHE A 295 -4.23 6.07 15.12
C PHE A 295 -5.05 6.01 13.83
N PRO A 296 -6.27 6.59 13.85
CA PRO A 296 -7.10 6.63 12.66
C PRO A 296 -6.54 7.60 11.63
N GLY A 297 -6.56 7.20 10.38
CA GLY A 297 -6.13 7.98 9.24
C GLY A 297 -6.87 7.60 7.98
N LYS A 298 -6.50 8.22 6.88
CA LYS A 298 -7.03 7.93 5.56
C LYS A 298 -5.90 7.80 4.55
N VAL A 299 -6.13 6.96 3.55
CA VAL A 299 -5.25 6.92 2.37
C VAL A 299 -5.33 8.28 1.69
N THR A 300 -4.20 8.96 1.59
CA THR A 300 -4.10 10.28 0.95
C THR A 300 -3.48 10.21 -0.43
N ARG A 301 -2.47 9.39 -0.59
CA ARG A 301 -1.73 9.24 -1.85
C ARG A 301 -1.45 7.78 -2.16
N ILE A 302 -1.45 7.47 -3.44
CA ILE A 302 -1.12 6.13 -3.96
C ILE A 302 -0.20 6.36 -5.16
N ALA A 303 0.86 5.58 -5.26
CA ALA A 303 1.69 5.60 -6.46
C ALA A 303 0.91 5.04 -7.65
N ASP A 304 0.96 5.71 -8.81
CA ASP A 304 0.26 5.24 -10.02
C ASP A 304 0.96 4.05 -10.70
N ALA A 305 2.13 3.66 -10.20
CA ALA A 305 2.90 2.55 -10.71
C ALA A 305 3.29 1.58 -9.61
N GLN A 306 3.19 0.30 -9.92
CA GLN A 306 3.70 -0.75 -9.04
C GLN A 306 5.22 -0.87 -9.15
N GLN A 307 5.88 -1.14 -8.04
CA GLN A 307 7.29 -1.52 -8.02
C GLN A 307 7.43 -2.90 -8.68
N SER A 308 8.25 -2.96 -9.72
CA SER A 308 8.38 -4.17 -10.58
C SER A 308 9.05 -5.35 -9.86
N ASP A 309 9.94 -5.09 -8.92
CA ASP A 309 10.70 -6.06 -8.15
C ASP A 309 9.86 -6.72 -7.04
N THR A 310 9.04 -5.95 -6.34
CA THR A 310 8.21 -6.41 -5.21
C THR A 310 6.75 -6.63 -5.58
N ARG A 311 6.29 -6.13 -6.73
CA ARG A 311 4.89 -6.11 -7.17
C ARG A 311 3.95 -5.49 -6.15
N THR A 312 4.42 -4.43 -5.52
CA THR A 312 3.65 -3.68 -4.52
C THR A 312 3.36 -2.26 -4.99
N LEU A 313 2.28 -1.70 -4.49
CA LEU A 313 1.86 -0.32 -4.71
C LEU A 313 2.13 0.49 -3.44
N LEU A 314 2.99 1.50 -3.55
CA LEU A 314 3.24 2.40 -2.42
C LEU A 314 1.97 3.22 -2.15
N THR A 315 1.49 3.11 -0.93
CA THR A 315 0.31 3.81 -0.42
C THR A 315 0.71 4.62 0.80
N GLU A 316 0.29 5.87 0.83
CA GLU A 316 0.57 6.81 1.90
C GLU A 316 -0.70 7.17 2.66
N ILE A 317 -0.60 7.16 3.98
CA ILE A 317 -1.69 7.45 4.92
C ILE A 317 -1.23 8.56 5.83
N ASP A 318 -2.00 9.65 5.92
CA ASP A 318 -1.69 10.75 6.82
C ASP A 318 -2.42 10.53 8.15
N LEU A 319 -1.65 10.55 9.24
CA LEU A 319 -2.11 10.41 10.62
C LEU A 319 -1.93 11.74 11.37
N PRO A 320 -2.97 12.36 11.91
CA PRO A 320 -2.82 13.50 12.81
C PRO A 320 -2.01 13.12 14.05
N ASN A 321 -1.02 13.92 14.40
CA ASN A 321 -0.12 13.69 15.53
C ASN A 321 0.04 14.96 16.41
N PRO A 322 -1.06 15.52 16.94
CA PRO A 322 -1.01 16.80 17.66
C PRO A 322 -0.26 16.71 19.00
N ASP A 323 -0.17 15.55 19.60
CA ASP A 323 0.53 15.29 20.87
C ASP A 323 1.97 14.79 20.71
N GLY A 324 2.45 14.64 19.45
CA GLY A 324 3.81 14.16 19.16
C GLY A 324 4.08 12.73 19.61
N ALA A 325 3.03 11.91 19.83
CA ALA A 325 3.18 10.53 20.29
C ALA A 325 3.82 9.62 19.23
N LEU A 326 3.54 9.86 17.98
CA LEU A 326 4.18 9.18 16.86
C LEU A 326 5.45 9.90 16.45
N ARG A 327 6.49 9.13 16.16
CA ARG A 327 7.75 9.62 15.59
C ARG A 327 7.98 9.01 14.22
N SER A 328 8.76 9.68 13.41
CA SER A 328 9.24 9.15 12.14
C SER A 328 10.14 7.94 12.35
N GLY A 329 10.07 6.95 11.47
CA GLY A 329 10.91 5.74 11.49
C GLY A 329 10.39 4.59 12.34
N LEU A 330 9.20 4.68 12.95
CA LEU A 330 8.60 3.58 13.69
C LEU A 330 7.99 2.55 12.74
N TYR A 331 8.11 1.28 13.10
CA TYR A 331 7.34 0.21 12.50
C TYR A 331 5.89 0.25 13.02
N CYS A 332 4.94 0.02 12.15
CA CYS A 332 3.53 -0.05 12.52
C CYS A 332 2.79 -1.10 11.70
N THR A 333 1.61 -1.47 12.17
CA THR A 333 0.68 -2.31 11.43
C THR A 333 -0.53 -1.47 11.04
N VAL A 334 -0.89 -1.50 9.77
CA VAL A 334 -2.01 -0.72 9.23
C VAL A 334 -3.13 -1.65 8.80
N GLU A 335 -4.31 -1.42 9.33
CA GLU A 335 -5.56 -2.09 8.93
C GLU A 335 -6.36 -1.16 8.02
N PHE A 336 -6.44 -1.52 6.73
CA PHE A 336 -7.28 -0.83 5.76
C PHE A 336 -8.71 -1.36 5.83
N LYS A 337 -9.69 -0.47 5.82
CA LYS A 337 -11.12 -0.78 5.74
C LYS A 337 -11.59 -0.56 4.30
N ILE A 338 -11.36 -1.55 3.45
CA ILE A 338 -11.63 -1.45 2.02
C ILE A 338 -13.11 -1.71 1.76
N PRO A 339 -13.89 -0.73 1.29
CA PRO A 339 -15.26 -0.96 0.87
C PRO A 339 -15.28 -1.81 -0.40
N HIS A 340 -16.12 -2.83 -0.43
CA HIS A 340 -16.37 -3.58 -1.64
C HIS A 340 -17.87 -3.60 -1.97
N THR A 341 -18.19 -3.49 -3.24
CA THR A 341 -19.56 -3.41 -3.75
C THR A 341 -20.15 -4.77 -4.12
N SER A 342 -19.48 -5.86 -3.77
CA SER A 342 -19.97 -7.20 -4.12
C SER A 342 -21.26 -7.50 -3.34
N ARG A 343 -22.27 -8.01 -4.04
CA ARG A 343 -23.51 -8.53 -3.44
C ARG A 343 -23.33 -9.92 -2.84
N SER A 344 -22.14 -10.21 -2.32
CA SER A 344 -21.84 -11.50 -1.70
C SER A 344 -22.59 -11.68 -0.40
N LEU A 345 -22.90 -12.93 -0.10
CA LEU A 345 -23.60 -13.35 1.09
C LEU A 345 -22.67 -14.19 1.95
N VAL A 346 -22.81 -14.07 3.26
CA VAL A 346 -21.99 -14.81 4.21
C VAL A 346 -22.75 -16.05 4.68
N VAL A 347 -22.06 -17.20 4.61
CA VAL A 347 -22.51 -18.47 5.16
C VAL A 347 -21.41 -19.04 6.06
N PRO A 348 -21.75 -19.79 7.13
CA PRO A 348 -20.75 -20.53 7.90
C PRO A 348 -20.01 -21.54 7.03
N ALA A 349 -18.70 -21.69 7.25
CA ALA A 349 -17.86 -22.63 6.50
C ALA A 349 -18.40 -24.08 6.62
N ASP A 350 -18.96 -24.43 7.77
CA ASP A 350 -19.60 -25.74 8.05
C ASP A 350 -20.85 -26.03 7.18
N ALA A 351 -21.38 -25.05 6.47
CA ALA A 351 -22.52 -25.23 5.57
C ALA A 351 -22.11 -25.62 4.14
N ILE A 352 -20.80 -25.52 3.81
CA ILE A 352 -20.30 -25.80 2.47
C ILE A 352 -20.20 -27.30 2.22
N ILE A 353 -20.80 -27.75 1.14
CA ILE A 353 -20.69 -29.12 0.63
C ILE A 353 -19.69 -29.11 -0.52
N PHE A 354 -18.64 -29.89 -0.40
CA PHE A 354 -17.68 -30.10 -1.49
C PHE A 354 -17.85 -31.52 -2.05
N ASN A 355 -18.21 -31.63 -3.29
CA ASN A 355 -18.37 -32.93 -3.98
C ASN A 355 -17.98 -32.83 -5.47
N ARG A 356 -18.23 -33.91 -6.24
CA ARG A 356 -17.94 -33.98 -7.68
C ARG A 356 -18.67 -32.90 -8.50
N ASN A 357 -19.76 -32.34 -7.98
CA ASN A 357 -20.54 -31.29 -8.65
C ASN A 357 -20.04 -29.88 -8.30
N GLY A 358 -18.97 -29.77 -7.51
CA GLY A 358 -18.38 -28.51 -7.05
C GLY A 358 -18.83 -28.11 -5.66
N LEU A 359 -18.74 -26.79 -5.38
CA LEU A 359 -19.15 -26.20 -4.12
C LEU A 359 -20.66 -25.96 -4.12
N GLN A 360 -21.33 -26.45 -3.07
CA GLN A 360 -22.78 -26.38 -2.91
C GLN A 360 -23.12 -26.03 -1.45
N VAL A 361 -24.35 -25.60 -1.25
CA VAL A 361 -24.99 -25.45 0.08
C VAL A 361 -26.34 -26.11 0.06
N ALA A 362 -26.78 -26.62 1.21
CA ALA A 362 -28.13 -27.13 1.38
C ALA A 362 -29.00 -26.08 2.07
N VAL A 363 -30.01 -25.57 1.39
CA VAL A 363 -30.98 -24.60 1.89
C VAL A 363 -32.24 -25.33 2.35
N VAL A 364 -32.78 -24.95 3.50
CA VAL A 364 -34.08 -25.47 3.96
C VAL A 364 -35.22 -24.60 3.41
N ASN A 365 -36.04 -25.20 2.56
CA ASN A 365 -37.24 -24.58 2.02
C ASN A 365 -38.47 -25.47 2.29
N ASP A 366 -39.47 -24.99 3.00
CA ASP A 366 -40.71 -25.70 3.37
C ASP A 366 -40.47 -27.11 3.97
N GLY A 367 -39.41 -27.25 4.82
CA GLY A 367 -39.07 -28.51 5.46
C GLY A 367 -38.33 -29.51 4.56
N LYS A 368 -37.90 -29.10 3.37
CA LYS A 368 -37.11 -29.87 2.42
C LYS A 368 -35.73 -29.25 2.22
N ALA A 369 -34.75 -30.10 1.95
CA ALA A 369 -33.38 -29.65 1.61
C ALA A 369 -33.30 -29.41 0.10
N GLU A 370 -32.89 -28.20 -0.30
CA GLU A 370 -32.53 -27.83 -1.67
C GLU A 370 -31.01 -27.66 -1.77
N ILE A 371 -30.37 -28.44 -2.64
CA ILE A 371 -28.90 -28.36 -2.82
C ILE A 371 -28.63 -27.38 -3.96
N ARG A 372 -28.05 -26.23 -3.61
CA ARG A 372 -27.77 -25.16 -4.57
C ARG A 372 -26.28 -24.96 -4.77
N LYS A 373 -25.85 -24.78 -6.03
CA LYS A 373 -24.44 -24.44 -6.34
C LYS A 373 -24.15 -23.02 -5.92
N VAL A 374 -22.98 -22.83 -5.34
CA VAL A 374 -22.47 -21.51 -4.94
C VAL A 374 -21.04 -21.33 -5.45
N SER A 375 -20.66 -20.08 -5.67
CA SER A 375 -19.28 -19.71 -5.95
C SER A 375 -18.71 -19.04 -4.71
N VAL A 376 -17.58 -19.56 -4.21
CA VAL A 376 -16.88 -18.94 -3.06
C VAL A 376 -16.02 -17.80 -3.60
N THR A 377 -16.29 -16.60 -3.11
CA THR A 377 -15.52 -15.38 -3.45
C THR A 377 -14.43 -15.10 -2.43
N ARG A 378 -14.67 -15.48 -1.16
CA ARG A 378 -13.68 -15.33 -0.09
C ARG A 378 -13.90 -16.35 1.02
N ASP A 379 -12.79 -16.87 1.54
CA ASP A 379 -12.76 -17.72 2.74
C ASP A 379 -12.20 -16.89 3.92
N MET A 380 -12.99 -16.80 4.99
CA MET A 380 -12.62 -16.10 6.24
C MET A 380 -12.36 -17.07 7.40
N GLY A 381 -12.21 -18.38 7.09
CA GLY A 381 -11.97 -19.44 8.04
C GLY A 381 -13.27 -20.00 8.64
N THR A 382 -13.93 -19.30 9.54
CA THR A 382 -15.20 -19.73 10.16
C THR A 382 -16.44 -19.41 9.31
N GLN A 383 -16.32 -18.45 8.42
CA GLN A 383 -17.36 -18.00 7.50
C GLN A 383 -16.79 -17.91 6.09
N VAL A 384 -17.67 -18.05 5.10
CA VAL A 384 -17.31 -18.01 3.69
C VAL A 384 -18.26 -17.05 2.97
N GLU A 385 -17.69 -16.14 2.19
CA GLU A 385 -18.49 -15.33 1.27
C GLU A 385 -18.79 -16.12 0.01
N VAL A 386 -20.06 -16.14 -0.35
CA VAL A 386 -20.55 -16.86 -1.51
C VAL A 386 -21.34 -15.93 -2.43
N GLU A 387 -21.27 -16.23 -3.72
CA GLU A 387 -22.05 -15.57 -4.75
C GLU A 387 -22.91 -16.59 -5.51
N GLY A 388 -24.16 -16.21 -5.78
CA GLY A 388 -25.14 -17.08 -6.44
C GLY A 388 -25.70 -18.17 -5.53
N GLY A 389 -26.80 -18.79 -5.95
CA GLY A 389 -27.44 -19.94 -5.31
C GLY A 389 -28.19 -19.68 -4.01
N VAL A 390 -27.89 -18.63 -3.27
CA VAL A 390 -28.52 -18.26 -2.00
C VAL A 390 -29.05 -16.85 -2.02
N LYS A 391 -30.03 -16.57 -1.12
CA LYS A 391 -30.63 -15.25 -0.92
C LYS A 391 -30.46 -14.81 0.54
N PRO A 392 -30.46 -13.51 0.82
CA PRO A 392 -30.49 -13.01 2.20
C PRO A 392 -31.71 -13.60 2.93
N GLY A 393 -31.48 -14.14 4.13
CA GLY A 393 -32.53 -14.79 4.93
C GLY A 393 -32.72 -16.28 4.66
N ASP A 394 -32.12 -16.88 3.65
CA ASP A 394 -32.12 -18.32 3.46
C ASP A 394 -31.52 -19.04 4.68
N ARG A 395 -32.07 -20.21 5.01
CA ARG A 395 -31.53 -21.04 6.10
C ARG A 395 -30.71 -22.17 5.52
N VAL A 396 -29.38 -22.12 5.74
CA VAL A 396 -28.43 -23.14 5.29
C VAL A 396 -28.20 -24.17 6.38
N ILE A 397 -28.09 -25.43 6.00
CA ILE A 397 -27.85 -26.56 6.90
C ILE A 397 -26.36 -26.57 7.30
N LEU A 398 -26.06 -26.63 8.60
CA LEU A 398 -24.73 -26.80 9.12
C LEU A 398 -24.35 -28.28 9.18
N ASN A 399 -23.12 -28.59 8.80
CA ASN A 399 -22.60 -29.97 8.77
C ASN A 399 -23.57 -30.95 8.07
N PRO A 400 -23.95 -30.70 6.80
CA PRO A 400 -24.90 -31.50 6.12
C PRO A 400 -24.45 -32.94 6.02
N PRO A 401 -25.30 -33.92 6.37
CA PRO A 401 -24.93 -35.35 6.32
C PRO A 401 -24.66 -35.80 4.88
N VAL A 402 -23.71 -36.70 4.70
CA VAL A 402 -23.28 -37.20 3.39
C VAL A 402 -24.40 -37.83 2.55
N ASN A 403 -25.43 -38.36 3.22
CA ASN A 403 -26.60 -38.98 2.60
C ASN A 403 -27.77 -37.99 2.34
N LEU A 404 -27.56 -36.67 2.58
CA LEU A 404 -28.57 -35.66 2.28
C LEU A 404 -28.85 -35.63 0.77
N ARG A 405 -30.12 -35.74 0.40
CA ARG A 405 -30.58 -35.75 -1.00
C ARG A 405 -31.36 -34.49 -1.30
N GLU A 406 -31.32 -34.10 -2.56
CA GLU A 406 -32.20 -33.06 -3.10
C GLU A 406 -33.67 -33.40 -2.82
N GLY A 407 -34.44 -32.45 -2.30
CA GLY A 407 -35.85 -32.62 -1.93
C GLY A 407 -36.11 -33.49 -0.68
N GLY A 408 -35.07 -33.95 0.02
CA GLY A 408 -35.19 -34.74 1.25
C GLY A 408 -35.86 -33.96 2.37
N ASN A 409 -36.76 -34.63 3.13
CA ASN A 409 -37.39 -34.01 4.29
C ASN A 409 -36.35 -33.78 5.41
N VAL A 410 -36.33 -32.60 5.97
CA VAL A 410 -35.44 -32.22 7.08
C VAL A 410 -36.26 -31.49 8.16
N ARG A 411 -35.85 -31.69 9.40
CA ARG A 411 -36.41 -30.96 10.54
C ARG A 411 -35.34 -30.02 11.08
N VAL A 412 -35.70 -28.77 11.23
CA VAL A 412 -34.78 -27.77 11.86
C VAL A 412 -34.77 -28.07 13.36
N ALA A 413 -33.57 -28.33 13.90
CA ALA A 413 -33.40 -28.45 15.34
C ALA A 413 -33.68 -27.09 15.98
N ALA A 414 -34.46 -27.06 17.06
CA ALA A 414 -34.56 -25.87 17.88
C ALA A 414 -33.18 -25.51 18.45
N GLN A 415 -32.81 -24.22 18.38
CA GLN A 415 -31.59 -23.71 18.97
C GLN A 415 -31.57 -23.86 20.47
#